data_a41ecff16a8ca00d4c8df47652c4fd07
#
_entry.id   a41ecff16a8ca00d4c8df47652c4fd07
#
_cell.length_a   1.000
_cell.length_b   1.000
_cell.length_c   1.000
_cell.angle_alpha   90.00
_cell.angle_beta   90.00
_cell.angle_gamma   90.00
#
_symmetry.space_group_name_H-M   'P 1'
#
loop_
_entity.id
_entity.type
_entity.pdbx_description
1 polymer ?
#
loop_
_entity_poly.entity_id
_entity_poly.type
_entity_poly.pdbx_seq_one_letter_code
_entity_poly.pdbx_strand_id
1 'polypeptide(L)'
;MIGKTIAELAPGDQAELTRVVEDGDIAAFVDAVGDYNPVHSDATYAATTPFKAPIAPGIFTAGLISAVIGTQLPGPGAIYLSQSLKFVKPVKSGDRITARVEITEVIRDRNRIRLQTVCVNQHGEEVLSGEAWVMPSKTRVVYEPKQRAAAAGLAALALQPWTWAAQAASFWGAWSLALLTSGSPRRV
;
A
#
# COMPACT_ATOMS: atom_id res chain seq x y z
N MET A 1 -5.48 8.56 14.36
CA MET A 1 -4.13 8.14 14.79
C MET A 1 -3.57 9.19 15.73
N ILE A 2 -2.82 8.77 16.74
CA ILE A 2 -2.22 9.68 17.73
C ILE A 2 -0.71 9.50 17.71
N GLY A 3 0.02 10.60 17.49
CA GLY A 3 1.48 10.65 17.62
C GLY A 3 1.87 11.13 19.01
N LYS A 4 2.59 10.27 19.73
CA LYS A 4 3.05 10.49 21.09
C LYS A 4 4.34 11.30 21.13
N THR A 5 4.50 12.13 22.15
CA THR A 5 5.76 12.80 22.47
C THR A 5 6.66 11.87 23.30
N ILE A 6 7.95 12.19 23.40
CA ILE A 6 8.90 11.40 24.22
C ILE A 6 8.50 11.30 25.68
N ALA A 7 7.75 12.29 26.22
CA ALA A 7 7.27 12.28 27.59
C ALA A 7 6.20 11.21 27.87
N GLU A 8 5.48 10.79 26.81
CA GLU A 8 4.39 9.83 26.84
C GLU A 8 4.86 8.39 26.56
N LEU A 9 6.17 8.18 26.39
CA LEU A 9 6.76 6.90 26.00
C LEU A 9 7.63 6.33 27.12
N ALA A 10 7.54 4.99 27.28
CA ALA A 10 8.32 4.24 28.25
C ALA A 10 8.89 2.94 27.64
N PRO A 11 10.03 2.42 28.17
CA PRO A 11 10.47 1.07 27.85
C PRO A 11 9.36 0.05 28.14
N GLY A 12 9.18 -0.94 27.24
CA GLY A 12 8.12 -1.93 27.31
C GLY A 12 6.82 -1.52 26.57
N ASP A 13 6.67 -0.26 26.14
CA ASP A 13 5.55 0.10 25.24
C ASP A 13 5.66 -0.69 23.94
N GLN A 14 4.55 -1.28 23.49
CA GLN A 14 4.48 -2.14 22.32
C GLN A 14 3.35 -1.71 21.39
N ALA A 15 3.50 -2.01 20.10
CA ALA A 15 2.45 -1.96 19.11
C ALA A 15 2.68 -3.00 18.02
N GLU A 16 1.60 -3.41 17.36
CA GLU A 16 1.67 -4.40 16.28
C GLU A 16 0.65 -4.15 15.18
N LEU A 17 0.97 -4.66 14.00
CA LEU A 17 0.11 -4.66 12.83
C LEU A 17 0.17 -6.05 12.19
N THR A 18 -1.00 -6.63 11.92
CA THR A 18 -1.10 -7.88 11.18
C THR A 18 -1.65 -7.62 9.77
N ARG A 19 -1.02 -8.21 8.76
CA ARG A 19 -1.46 -8.16 7.37
C ARG A 19 -1.30 -9.53 6.71
N VAL A 20 -2.28 -9.91 5.88
CA VAL A 20 -2.10 -10.99 4.90
C VAL A 20 -1.38 -10.39 3.70
N VAL A 21 -0.31 -11.05 3.25
CA VAL A 21 0.46 -10.65 2.08
C VAL A 21 -0.22 -11.20 0.84
N GLU A 22 -0.60 -10.34 -0.08
CA GLU A 22 -1.27 -10.70 -1.33
C GLU A 22 -0.33 -10.56 -2.53
N ASP A 23 -0.59 -11.29 -3.62
CA ASP A 23 0.18 -11.15 -4.87
C ASP A 23 0.18 -9.71 -5.38
N GLY A 24 -0.96 -9.01 -5.25
CA GLY A 24 -1.08 -7.61 -5.61
C GLY A 24 -0.19 -6.67 -4.80
N ASP A 25 0.05 -6.99 -3.52
CA ASP A 25 0.96 -6.21 -2.67
C ASP A 25 2.40 -6.36 -3.14
N ILE A 26 2.81 -7.59 -3.47
CA ILE A 26 4.16 -7.89 -3.96
C ILE A 26 4.38 -7.20 -5.30
N ALA A 27 3.45 -7.33 -6.24
CA ALA A 27 3.52 -6.70 -7.56
C ALA A 27 3.61 -5.17 -7.45
N ALA A 28 2.73 -4.55 -6.65
CA ALA A 28 2.75 -3.09 -6.44
C ALA A 28 4.06 -2.60 -5.82
N PHE A 29 4.65 -3.37 -4.89
CA PHE A 29 5.93 -3.02 -4.29
C PHE A 29 7.08 -3.15 -5.29
N VAL A 30 7.14 -4.26 -6.04
CA VAL A 30 8.14 -4.50 -7.10
C VAL A 30 8.12 -3.36 -8.12
N ASP A 31 6.94 -2.98 -8.61
CA ASP A 31 6.76 -1.87 -9.55
C ASP A 31 7.20 -0.52 -8.96
N ALA A 32 6.84 -0.26 -7.69
CA ALA A 32 7.14 1.01 -7.04
C ALA A 32 8.64 1.25 -6.84
N VAL A 33 9.42 0.17 -6.60
CA VAL A 33 10.86 0.28 -6.33
C VAL A 33 11.75 -0.17 -7.50
N GLY A 34 11.17 -0.81 -8.55
CA GLY A 34 11.89 -1.34 -9.70
C GLY A 34 12.67 -2.63 -9.41
N ASP A 35 12.30 -3.39 -8.37
CA ASP A 35 12.95 -4.66 -8.02
C ASP A 35 12.35 -5.82 -8.83
N TYR A 36 12.64 -5.84 -10.12
CA TYR A 36 12.17 -6.89 -11.05
C TYR A 36 12.99 -8.19 -10.97
N ASN A 37 13.56 -8.52 -9.81
CA ASN A 37 14.19 -9.83 -9.61
C ASN A 37 13.15 -10.93 -9.82
N PRO A 38 13.38 -11.88 -10.77
CA PRO A 38 12.38 -12.88 -11.12
C PRO A 38 11.97 -13.80 -9.97
N VAL A 39 12.74 -13.86 -8.89
CA VAL A 39 12.35 -14.61 -7.68
C VAL A 39 11.06 -14.10 -7.02
N HIS A 40 10.65 -12.86 -7.33
CA HIS A 40 9.45 -12.24 -6.76
C HIS A 40 8.19 -12.44 -7.62
N SER A 41 8.34 -12.68 -8.93
CA SER A 41 7.21 -12.66 -9.88
C SER A 41 7.14 -13.85 -10.85
N ASP A 42 8.27 -14.54 -11.11
CA ASP A 42 8.32 -15.65 -12.06
C ASP A 42 8.32 -16.99 -11.31
N ALA A 43 7.15 -17.67 -11.34
CA ALA A 43 6.98 -18.98 -10.67
C ALA A 43 7.89 -20.06 -11.27
N THR A 44 8.18 -20.01 -12.58
CA THR A 44 9.05 -20.98 -13.24
C THR A 44 10.49 -20.81 -12.77
N TYR A 45 10.96 -19.56 -12.74
CA TYR A 45 12.27 -19.26 -12.19
C TYR A 45 12.36 -19.57 -10.69
N ALA A 46 11.38 -19.16 -9.90
CA ALA A 46 11.37 -19.35 -8.44
C ALA A 46 11.37 -20.86 -8.07
N ALA A 47 10.74 -21.72 -8.87
CA ALA A 47 10.77 -23.18 -8.68
C ALA A 47 12.19 -23.78 -8.79
N THR A 48 13.11 -23.13 -9.52
CA THR A 48 14.51 -23.55 -9.62
C THR A 48 15.35 -23.13 -8.41
N THR A 49 14.87 -22.16 -7.62
CA THR A 49 15.55 -21.63 -6.44
C THR A 49 15.30 -22.49 -5.19
N PRO A 50 16.07 -22.29 -4.10
CA PRO A 50 15.78 -22.94 -2.81
C PRO A 50 14.39 -22.63 -2.25
N PHE A 51 13.76 -21.52 -2.66
CA PHE A 51 12.45 -21.09 -2.18
C PHE A 51 11.28 -21.88 -2.78
N LYS A 52 11.47 -22.49 -3.98
CA LYS A 52 10.50 -23.33 -4.70
C LYS A 52 9.19 -22.65 -5.13
N ALA A 53 9.02 -21.37 -4.80
CA ALA A 53 7.89 -20.53 -5.17
C ALA A 53 8.31 -19.06 -5.07
N PRO A 54 7.57 -18.11 -5.69
CA PRO A 54 7.81 -16.70 -5.51
C PRO A 54 7.77 -16.27 -4.04
N ILE A 55 8.64 -15.33 -3.68
CA ILE A 55 8.72 -14.76 -2.33
C ILE A 55 8.57 -13.25 -2.40
N ALA A 56 8.05 -12.65 -1.33
CA ALA A 56 8.01 -11.20 -1.21
C ALA A 56 9.42 -10.62 -1.08
N PRO A 57 9.71 -9.42 -1.62
CA PRO A 57 10.93 -8.70 -1.31
C PRO A 57 11.07 -8.50 0.21
N GLY A 58 12.26 -8.75 0.76
CA GLY A 58 12.45 -8.63 2.22
C GLY A 58 12.11 -7.24 2.75
N ILE A 59 12.40 -6.20 1.99
CA ILE A 59 12.10 -4.80 2.35
C ILE A 59 10.59 -4.52 2.36
N PHE A 60 9.78 -5.23 1.59
CA PHE A 60 8.32 -5.18 1.73
C PHE A 60 7.90 -5.55 3.17
N THR A 61 8.45 -6.65 3.71
CA THR A 61 8.17 -7.09 5.09
C THR A 61 8.65 -6.05 6.12
N ALA A 62 9.82 -5.45 5.90
CA ALA A 62 10.32 -4.35 6.73
C ALA A 62 9.41 -3.11 6.67
N GLY A 63 8.73 -2.88 5.55
CA GLY A 63 7.73 -1.82 5.40
C GLY A 63 6.57 -1.94 6.39
N LEU A 64 6.21 -3.14 6.84
CA LEU A 64 5.19 -3.34 7.87
C LEU A 64 5.65 -2.80 9.23
N ILE A 65 6.94 -2.93 9.58
CA ILE A 65 7.53 -2.29 10.78
C ILE A 65 7.40 -0.78 10.68
N SER A 66 7.75 -0.20 9.52
CA SER A 66 7.60 1.24 9.27
C SER A 66 6.15 1.71 9.44
N ALA A 67 5.18 0.90 9.00
CA ALA A 67 3.77 1.20 9.19
C ALA A 67 3.38 1.24 10.67
N VAL A 68 3.84 0.30 11.51
CA VAL A 68 3.61 0.34 12.96
C VAL A 68 4.20 1.59 13.57
N ILE A 69 5.47 1.90 13.27
CA ILE A 69 6.19 3.06 13.81
C ILE A 69 5.47 4.37 13.42
N GLY A 70 5.09 4.51 12.16
CA GLY A 70 4.49 5.75 11.65
C GLY A 70 3.03 5.97 12.02
N THR A 71 2.29 4.89 12.36
CA THR A 71 0.85 5.00 12.60
C THR A 71 0.42 4.70 14.03
N GLN A 72 1.25 3.99 14.82
CA GLN A 72 0.87 3.50 16.15
C GLN A 72 1.87 3.85 17.25
N LEU A 73 3.18 3.51 17.12
CA LEU A 73 4.18 3.69 18.18
C LEU A 73 5.54 4.14 17.63
N PRO A 74 5.95 5.38 17.83
CA PRO A 74 5.26 6.47 18.54
C PRO A 74 4.10 7.07 17.76
N GLY A 75 3.90 6.72 16.48
CA GLY A 75 2.80 7.17 15.66
C GLY A 75 3.10 8.43 14.83
N PRO A 76 2.08 9.13 14.30
CA PRO A 76 2.23 10.28 13.42
C PRO A 76 3.19 11.34 13.92
N GLY A 77 4.04 11.86 13.01
CA GLY A 77 5.07 12.85 13.33
C GLY A 77 6.40 12.24 13.81
N ALA A 78 6.49 10.91 13.94
CA ALA A 78 7.74 10.22 14.19
C ALA A 78 8.67 10.28 12.97
N ILE A 79 9.97 10.40 13.22
CA ILE A 79 11.01 10.34 12.17
C ILE A 79 11.82 9.07 12.37
N TYR A 80 11.85 8.22 11.35
CA TYR A 80 12.62 7.00 11.31
C TYR A 80 14.08 7.34 11.01
N LEU A 81 14.99 7.05 11.94
CA LEU A 81 16.39 7.47 11.83
C LEU A 81 17.28 6.35 11.25
N SER A 82 17.09 5.13 11.74
CA SER A 82 17.86 3.97 11.27
C SER A 82 17.15 2.66 11.60
N GLN A 83 17.52 1.61 10.87
CA GLN A 83 17.04 0.24 11.07
C GLN A 83 18.16 -0.75 10.73
N SER A 84 18.40 -1.70 11.62
CA SER A 84 19.08 -2.94 11.28
C SER A 84 18.06 -4.02 10.91
N LEU A 85 18.37 -4.86 9.94
CA LEU A 85 17.48 -5.91 9.46
C LEU A 85 18.23 -7.24 9.36
N LYS A 86 17.61 -8.30 9.88
CA LYS A 86 18.01 -9.68 9.69
C LYS A 86 16.82 -10.45 9.11
N PHE A 87 16.93 -10.87 7.85
CA PHE A 87 15.93 -11.71 7.19
C PHE A 87 16.19 -13.18 7.57
N VAL A 88 15.21 -13.82 8.21
CA VAL A 88 15.36 -15.15 8.81
C VAL A 88 14.68 -16.21 7.95
N LYS A 89 13.46 -15.92 7.47
CA LYS A 89 12.67 -16.83 6.63
C LYS A 89 12.02 -16.06 5.48
N PRO A 90 11.81 -16.72 4.32
CA PRO A 90 11.07 -16.12 3.23
C PRO A 90 9.60 -15.91 3.60
N VAL A 91 9.03 -14.85 3.06
CA VAL A 91 7.59 -14.55 3.12
C VAL A 91 6.99 -14.79 1.75
N LYS A 92 5.83 -15.45 1.68
CA LYS A 92 5.12 -15.78 0.45
C LYS A 92 3.75 -15.12 0.42
N SER A 93 3.17 -15.03 -0.76
CA SER A 93 1.76 -14.71 -0.90
C SER A 93 0.90 -15.70 -0.12
N GLY A 94 -0.11 -15.19 0.58
CA GLY A 94 -0.95 -15.94 1.51
C GLY A 94 -0.47 -15.95 2.96
N ASP A 95 0.80 -15.61 3.24
CA ASP A 95 1.31 -15.53 4.61
C ASP A 95 0.65 -14.38 5.37
N ARG A 96 0.31 -14.65 6.64
CA ARG A 96 -0.15 -13.63 7.58
C ARG A 96 1.03 -13.19 8.43
N ILE A 97 1.47 -11.95 8.22
CA ILE A 97 2.63 -11.38 8.92
C ILE A 97 2.15 -10.41 9.99
N THR A 98 2.63 -10.61 11.21
CA THR A 98 2.49 -9.66 12.32
C THR A 98 3.81 -8.96 12.56
N ALA A 99 3.85 -7.67 12.27
CA ALA A 99 4.98 -6.80 12.61
C ALA A 99 4.73 -6.20 13.99
N ARG A 100 5.70 -6.38 14.90
CA ARG A 100 5.68 -5.86 16.28
C ARG A 100 6.88 -5.00 16.53
N VAL A 101 6.67 -3.92 17.27
CA VAL A 101 7.73 -3.06 17.81
C VAL A 101 7.58 -2.90 19.30
N GLU A 102 8.69 -2.84 20.01
CA GLU A 102 8.77 -2.64 21.47
C GLU A 102 9.84 -1.61 21.79
N ILE A 103 9.52 -0.61 22.60
CA ILE A 103 10.51 0.38 23.08
C ILE A 103 11.43 -0.30 24.08
N THR A 104 12.72 -0.36 23.77
CA THR A 104 13.76 -0.88 24.65
C THR A 104 14.51 0.22 25.41
N GLU A 105 14.54 1.45 24.85
CA GLU A 105 15.27 2.57 25.44
C GLU A 105 14.61 3.90 25.09
N VAL A 106 14.62 4.85 26.04
CA VAL A 106 14.13 6.21 25.87
C VAL A 106 15.22 7.19 26.29
N ILE A 107 15.75 7.96 25.32
CA ILE A 107 16.79 8.99 25.53
C ILE A 107 16.13 10.37 25.44
N ARG A 108 15.66 10.89 26.59
CA ARG A 108 14.81 12.08 26.65
C ARG A 108 15.52 13.37 26.19
N ASP A 109 16.78 13.56 26.59
CA ASP A 109 17.61 14.72 26.24
C ASP A 109 17.90 14.84 24.74
N ARG A 110 17.88 13.70 24.03
CA ARG A 110 18.10 13.63 22.58
C ARG A 110 16.81 13.47 21.77
N ASN A 111 15.67 13.38 22.43
CA ASN A 111 14.37 13.06 21.81
C ASN A 111 14.46 11.81 20.92
N ARG A 112 15.02 10.69 21.43
CA ARG A 112 15.20 9.44 20.68
C ARG A 112 14.71 8.26 21.49
N ILE A 113 14.19 7.27 20.78
CA ILE A 113 13.86 5.94 21.32
C ILE A 113 14.52 4.87 20.47
N ARG A 114 14.88 3.76 21.12
CA ARG A 114 15.27 2.52 20.45
C ARG A 114 14.13 1.54 20.54
N LEU A 115 13.87 0.86 19.43
CA LEU A 115 12.82 -0.15 19.29
C LEU A 115 13.45 -1.48 18.92
N GLN A 116 13.11 -2.54 19.62
CA GLN A 116 13.21 -3.89 19.08
C GLN A 116 12.09 -4.08 18.07
N THR A 117 12.41 -4.67 16.91
CA THR A 117 11.46 -4.89 15.83
C THR A 117 11.48 -6.35 15.40
N VAL A 118 10.31 -6.94 15.20
CA VAL A 118 10.18 -8.33 14.75
C VAL A 118 8.96 -8.48 13.85
N CYS A 119 9.08 -9.32 12.81
CA CYS A 119 7.94 -9.82 12.06
C CYS A 119 7.86 -11.34 12.25
N VAL A 120 6.66 -11.84 12.55
CA VAL A 120 6.38 -13.27 12.66
C VAL A 120 5.29 -13.67 11.68
N ASN A 121 5.35 -14.91 11.20
CA ASN A 121 4.32 -15.48 10.32
C ASN A 121 3.14 -16.07 11.14
N GLN A 122 2.16 -16.66 10.45
CA GLN A 122 0.98 -17.31 11.05
C GLN A 122 1.29 -18.49 11.98
N HIS A 123 2.52 -19.02 11.92
CA HIS A 123 2.98 -20.13 12.77
C HIS A 123 3.77 -19.65 13.98
N GLY A 124 3.88 -18.31 14.18
CA GLY A 124 4.70 -17.71 15.23
C GLY A 124 6.20 -17.74 14.95
N GLU A 125 6.61 -18.10 13.74
CA GLU A 125 8.01 -18.14 13.35
C GLU A 125 8.51 -16.75 12.93
N GLU A 126 9.68 -16.37 13.45
CA GLU A 126 10.35 -15.14 13.06
C GLU A 126 10.77 -15.18 11.60
N VAL A 127 10.33 -14.19 10.82
CA VAL A 127 10.69 -14.00 9.41
C VAL A 127 11.67 -12.84 9.23
N LEU A 128 11.62 -11.86 10.13
CA LEU A 128 12.50 -10.70 10.14
C LEU A 128 12.66 -10.18 11.57
N SER A 129 13.86 -9.76 11.94
CA SER A 129 14.14 -9.05 13.20
C SER A 129 15.16 -7.95 13.02
N GLY A 130 15.24 -7.05 14.01
CA GLY A 130 16.21 -5.98 14.04
C GLY A 130 15.91 -4.93 15.10
N GLU A 131 16.59 -3.78 14.98
CA GLU A 131 16.43 -2.65 15.89
C GLU A 131 16.25 -1.35 15.07
N ALA A 132 15.40 -0.47 15.58
CA ALA A 132 15.16 0.85 15.00
C ALA A 132 15.53 1.96 15.98
N TRP A 133 16.07 3.04 15.44
CA TRP A 133 16.13 4.33 16.14
C TRP A 133 15.10 5.27 15.53
N VAL A 134 14.31 5.88 16.40
CA VAL A 134 13.20 6.75 16.01
C VAL A 134 13.22 8.03 16.84
N MET A 135 12.87 9.14 16.23
CA MET A 135 12.65 10.41 16.90
C MET A 135 11.14 10.66 16.98
N PRO A 136 10.55 10.62 18.19
CA PRO A 136 9.14 10.98 18.38
C PRO A 136 8.86 12.44 18.04
N SER A 137 7.60 12.75 17.73
CA SER A 137 7.20 14.14 17.56
C SER A 137 7.47 14.97 18.83
N LYS A 138 7.87 16.24 18.66
CA LYS A 138 8.05 17.17 19.78
C LYS A 138 6.72 17.63 20.38
N THR A 139 5.65 17.55 19.60
CA THR A 139 4.29 17.91 20.01
C THR A 139 3.36 16.73 19.77
N ARG A 140 2.33 16.59 20.61
CA ARG A 140 1.31 15.55 20.39
C ARG A 140 0.58 15.81 19.07
N VAL A 141 0.53 14.80 18.22
CA VAL A 141 -0.15 14.86 16.92
C VAL A 141 -1.45 14.08 17.00
N VAL A 142 -2.56 14.71 16.60
CA VAL A 142 -3.83 14.02 16.39
C VAL A 142 -4.13 14.10 14.89
N TYR A 143 -4.23 12.97 14.24
CA TYR A 143 -4.47 12.88 12.80
C TYR A 143 -5.65 11.96 12.50
N GLU A 144 -6.65 12.51 11.84
CA GLU A 144 -7.76 11.73 11.29
C GLU A 144 -7.46 11.43 9.81
N PRO A 145 -7.28 10.15 9.43
CA PRO A 145 -7.06 9.81 8.04
C PRO A 145 -8.28 10.28 7.23
N LYS A 146 -8.04 11.12 6.21
CA LYS A 146 -9.05 11.34 5.18
C LYS A 146 -9.36 9.98 4.59
N GLN A 147 -10.63 9.54 4.67
CA GLN A 147 -11.05 8.32 3.98
C GLN A 147 -10.55 8.43 2.54
N ARG A 148 -9.67 7.52 2.12
CA ARG A 148 -9.43 7.34 0.70
C ARG A 148 -10.83 7.09 0.13
N ALA A 149 -11.30 8.00 -0.70
CA ALA A 149 -12.48 7.75 -1.51
C ALA A 149 -12.20 6.40 -2.18
N ALA A 150 -12.79 5.35 -1.62
CA ALA A 150 -12.78 4.06 -2.27
C ALA A 150 -13.19 4.36 -3.71
N ALA A 151 -12.53 3.72 -4.67
CA ALA A 151 -12.75 3.91 -6.09
C ALA A 151 -14.22 3.66 -6.47
N ALA A 152 -15.13 4.50 -5.98
CA ALA A 152 -16.53 4.56 -6.35
C ALA A 152 -16.73 5.12 -7.79
N GLY A 153 -15.61 5.58 -8.42
CA GLY A 153 -15.64 6.11 -9.77
C GLY A 153 -15.88 5.07 -10.86
N LEU A 154 -15.62 3.79 -10.64
CA LEU A 154 -15.85 2.77 -11.67
C LEU A 154 -17.24 2.13 -11.61
N ALA A 155 -17.92 2.15 -10.47
CA ALA A 155 -19.29 1.63 -10.37
C ALA A 155 -20.33 2.62 -10.93
N ALA A 156 -20.06 3.92 -10.94
CA ALA A 156 -20.97 4.92 -11.49
C ALA A 156 -21.03 4.93 -13.03
N LEU A 157 -19.99 4.42 -13.71
CA LEU A 157 -19.98 4.29 -15.17
C LEU A 157 -20.67 3.01 -15.67
N ALA A 158 -20.89 2.02 -14.80
CA ALA A 158 -21.56 0.76 -15.16
C ALA A 158 -23.09 0.84 -15.15
N LEU A 159 -23.71 1.94 -14.69
CA LEU A 159 -25.15 2.09 -14.58
C LEU A 159 -25.76 3.09 -15.58
N GLN A 160 -25.08 3.44 -16.68
CA GLN A 160 -25.66 4.21 -17.78
C GLN A 160 -25.57 3.50 -19.15
N PRO A 161 -26.28 2.37 -19.36
CA PRO A 161 -26.28 1.77 -20.70
C PRO A 161 -27.32 2.32 -21.67
N TRP A 162 -28.22 3.23 -21.28
CA TRP A 162 -29.42 3.51 -22.07
C TRP A 162 -29.61 4.94 -22.57
N THR A 163 -28.74 5.88 -22.21
CA THR A 163 -28.92 7.28 -22.69
C THR A 163 -28.27 7.60 -24.05
N TRP A 164 -27.39 6.74 -24.54
CA TRP A 164 -26.74 6.96 -25.86
C TRP A 164 -27.58 6.49 -27.04
N ALA A 165 -28.52 5.59 -26.85
CA ALA A 165 -29.38 5.09 -27.92
C ALA A 165 -30.51 6.08 -28.32
N ALA A 166 -30.90 6.99 -27.44
CA ALA A 166 -31.98 7.95 -27.72
C ALA A 166 -31.52 9.19 -28.50
N GLN A 167 -30.22 9.52 -28.49
CA GLN A 167 -29.70 10.66 -29.26
C GLN A 167 -29.24 10.31 -30.67
N ALA A 168 -29.02 9.04 -31.00
CA ALA A 168 -28.67 8.63 -32.36
C ALA A 168 -29.87 8.61 -33.31
N ALA A 169 -31.09 8.46 -32.80
CA ALA A 169 -32.31 8.44 -33.64
C ALA A 169 -32.74 9.81 -34.15
N SER A 170 -32.33 10.91 -33.51
CA SER A 170 -32.64 12.28 -33.92
C SER A 170 -31.69 12.82 -34.99
N PHE A 171 -30.54 12.20 -35.22
CA PHE A 171 -29.55 12.67 -36.19
C PHE A 171 -29.81 12.13 -37.62
N TRP A 172 -30.56 11.03 -37.77
CA TRP A 172 -30.87 10.43 -39.08
C TRP A 172 -32.18 10.95 -39.67
N GLY A 173 -33.03 11.63 -38.91
CA GLY A 173 -34.29 12.21 -39.36
C GLY A 173 -34.11 13.53 -40.16
N ALA A 174 -33.00 14.24 -39.99
CA ALA A 174 -32.79 15.56 -40.60
C ALA A 174 -32.16 15.50 -42.00
N TRP A 175 -31.63 14.37 -42.46
CA TRP A 175 -30.98 14.24 -43.76
C TRP A 175 -31.90 13.69 -44.85
N SER A 176 -33.05 13.14 -44.52
CA SER A 176 -33.98 12.57 -45.50
C SER A 176 -34.91 13.60 -46.13
N LEU A 177 -35.03 14.83 -45.61
CA LEU A 177 -35.89 15.89 -46.17
C LEU A 177 -35.17 16.88 -47.10
N ALA A 178 -33.83 16.85 -47.19
CA ALA A 178 -33.05 17.80 -47.96
C ALA A 178 -32.78 17.35 -49.42
N LEU A 179 -33.17 16.13 -49.79
CA LEU A 179 -32.93 15.57 -51.13
C LEU A 179 -34.12 15.60 -52.07
N LEU A 180 -35.28 16.16 -51.70
CA LEU A 180 -36.50 16.18 -52.51
C LEU A 180 -36.88 17.57 -53.11
N THR A 181 -36.03 18.59 -52.92
CA THR A 181 -36.37 19.95 -53.46
C THR A 181 -35.24 20.58 -54.25
N SER A 182 -34.58 19.86 -55.14
CA SER A 182 -33.75 20.50 -56.17
C SER A 182 -34.30 20.17 -57.56
N GLY A 183 -35.29 20.97 -57.98
CA GLY A 183 -35.79 20.98 -59.34
C GLY A 183 -34.72 21.56 -60.27
N SER A 184 -34.59 20.97 -61.41
CA SER A 184 -33.69 21.31 -62.51
C SER A 184 -33.97 22.71 -63.12
N PRO A 185 -32.96 23.50 -63.55
CA PRO A 185 -33.11 24.61 -64.44
C PRO A 185 -32.97 24.15 -65.89
N ARG A 186 -33.90 24.65 -66.73
CA ARG A 186 -33.90 24.51 -68.15
C ARG A 186 -32.80 25.36 -68.79
N ARG A 187 -32.33 24.87 -69.96
CA ARG A 187 -31.47 25.59 -70.92
C ARG A 187 -32.23 26.76 -71.58
N VAL A 188 -31.55 27.83 -71.81
CA VAL A 188 -31.41 28.57 -73.06
C VAL A 188 -30.00 29.09 -73.16
#